data_290c52b50f344dc55933de343e3aee7e
#
_entry.id   290c52b50f344dc55933de343e3aee7e
#
_cell.length_a   1.000
_cell.length_b   1.000
_cell.length_c   1.000
_cell.angle_alpha   90.00
_cell.angle_beta   90.00
_cell.angle_gamma   90.00
#
_symmetry.space_group_name_H-M   'P 1'
#
loop_
_entity.id
_entity.type
_entity.pdbx_description
1 polymer ?
#
loop_
_entity_poly.entity_id
_entity_poly.type
_entity_poly.pdbx_seq_one_letter_code
_entity_poly.pdbx_strand_id
1 'polypeptide(L)'
;MKNYFHTLLSAAALLLAVSCSPIDELFSGENGEAQMVSFTIQAGQEQSRAAGDGNTVDQVHYEVWDKSTGKLVISSVTGKSDGQPVGIVDKTATVNIRLVKGLEYEIVFWAHNEQGTGYLIEDGLENIRLKDGVKANKETYDAFYQVLTDYKVSNVVKTVVLKRPFGQLNVGTSSEDWQKAINLDVEIDRSTISVTQVANVFNARTGKIARQDGLTQLTFDLEDVLKETFKVEGTPYHYLGMNYFLADTEKTLHDLTITLNDGDKVINTLRIINTPIQRNWRTNIIGDLLTSKENFRVVVEPGFEDDYNENF
;
A
#
# COMPACT_ATOMS: atom_id res chain seq x y z
N MET A 1 -60.62 62.34 -11.25
CA MET A 1 -59.78 61.56 -10.39
C MET A 1 -59.43 60.27 -11.13
N LYS A 2 -58.31 60.22 -11.75
CA LYS A 2 -57.83 59.08 -12.49
C LYS A 2 -56.38 58.76 -12.04
N ASN A 3 -56.25 57.62 -11.38
CA ASN A 3 -54.96 57.11 -10.93
C ASN A 3 -54.26 56.43 -12.09
N TYR A 4 -53.05 56.80 -12.44
CA TYR A 4 -52.18 56.12 -13.34
C TYR A 4 -51.15 55.34 -12.54
N PHE A 5 -51.21 54.00 -12.65
CA PHE A 5 -50.21 53.08 -12.16
C PHE A 5 -49.11 52.98 -13.24
N HIS A 6 -47.91 53.39 -12.89
CA HIS A 6 -46.72 53.11 -13.67
C HIS A 6 -46.08 51.79 -13.22
N THR A 7 -46.18 50.80 -14.05
CA THR A 7 -45.42 49.53 -13.90
C THR A 7 -44.01 49.76 -14.39
N LEU A 8 -43.03 49.76 -13.44
CA LEU A 8 -41.61 49.67 -13.76
C LEU A 8 -41.25 48.19 -14.04
N LEU A 9 -40.87 47.91 -15.28
CA LEU A 9 -40.33 46.61 -15.68
C LEU A 9 -38.83 46.63 -15.39
N SER A 10 -38.40 45.99 -14.28
CA SER A 10 -37.00 45.80 -13.96
C SER A 10 -36.48 44.55 -14.70
N ALA A 11 -35.70 44.76 -15.75
CA ALA A 11 -34.96 43.72 -16.42
C ALA A 11 -33.78 43.34 -15.55
N ALA A 12 -33.88 42.20 -14.84
CA ALA A 12 -32.75 41.57 -14.17
C ALA A 12 -31.89 40.88 -15.22
N ALA A 13 -30.77 41.49 -15.60
CA ALA A 13 -29.72 40.82 -16.37
C ALA A 13 -29.04 39.81 -15.45
N LEU A 14 -29.34 38.50 -15.63
CA LEU A 14 -28.56 37.43 -15.05
C LEU A 14 -27.18 37.41 -15.76
N LEU A 15 -26.17 37.95 -15.11
CA LEU A 15 -24.78 37.69 -15.43
C LEU A 15 -24.49 36.24 -15.05
N LEU A 16 -24.53 35.34 -16.01
CA LEU A 16 -23.93 34.03 -15.91
C LEU A 16 -22.41 34.26 -15.84
N ALA A 17 -21.87 34.30 -14.62
CA ALA A 17 -20.45 34.12 -14.40
C ALA A 17 -20.11 32.72 -14.85
N VAL A 18 -19.59 32.58 -16.07
CA VAL A 18 -18.92 31.35 -16.51
C VAL A 18 -17.67 31.29 -15.65
N SER A 19 -17.74 30.51 -14.57
CA SER A 19 -16.58 30.10 -13.82
C SER A 19 -15.78 29.15 -14.73
N CYS A 20 -14.79 29.66 -15.44
CA CYS A 20 -13.76 28.84 -16.05
C CYS A 20 -13.09 28.06 -14.92
N SER A 21 -13.38 26.79 -14.80
CA SER A 21 -12.64 25.91 -13.89
C SER A 21 -11.21 25.74 -14.43
N PRO A 22 -10.21 25.53 -13.56
CA PRO A 22 -8.82 25.29 -14.00
C PRO A 22 -8.69 24.15 -15.03
N ILE A 23 -9.68 23.29 -15.09
CA ILE A 23 -9.80 22.22 -16.08
C ILE A 23 -10.00 22.78 -17.49
N ASP A 24 -10.80 23.86 -17.66
CA ASP A 24 -11.07 24.43 -18.98
C ASP A 24 -9.83 25.07 -19.59
N GLU A 25 -8.89 25.61 -18.81
CA GLU A 25 -7.61 26.11 -19.29
C GLU A 25 -6.68 25.00 -19.81
N LEU A 26 -6.71 23.83 -19.20
CA LEU A 26 -5.98 22.65 -19.66
C LEU A 26 -6.52 22.09 -20.99
N PHE A 27 -7.80 22.30 -21.27
CA PHE A 27 -8.50 21.78 -22.44
C PHE A 27 -8.81 22.84 -23.52
N SER A 28 -8.48 24.11 -23.29
CA SER A 28 -8.75 25.23 -24.24
C SER A 28 -7.61 25.47 -25.25
N GLY A 29 -6.52 24.70 -25.20
CA GLY A 29 -5.46 24.78 -26.20
C GLY A 29 -5.84 24.04 -27.49
N GLU A 30 -5.15 24.34 -28.61
CA GLU A 30 -5.31 23.72 -29.96
C GLU A 30 -5.13 22.20 -30.00
N ASN A 31 -5.02 21.53 -28.84
CA ASN A 31 -4.61 20.15 -28.67
C ASN A 31 -5.78 19.24 -28.28
N GLY A 32 -6.66 18.97 -29.23
CA GLY A 32 -7.48 17.76 -29.19
C GLY A 32 -8.76 17.84 -28.33
N GLU A 33 -9.69 16.94 -28.61
CA GLU A 33 -10.96 16.74 -27.91
C GLU A 33 -10.73 16.02 -26.57
N ALA A 34 -11.27 16.57 -25.48
CA ALA A 34 -11.24 15.92 -24.18
C ALA A 34 -12.24 14.74 -24.13
N GLN A 35 -11.79 13.63 -23.57
CA GLN A 35 -12.57 12.39 -23.45
C GLN A 35 -12.50 11.86 -22.01
N MET A 36 -13.64 11.36 -21.53
CA MET A 36 -13.69 10.57 -20.30
C MET A 36 -13.13 9.16 -20.58
N VAL A 37 -12.16 8.75 -19.80
CA VAL A 37 -11.61 7.39 -19.79
C VAL A 37 -11.88 6.72 -18.46
N SER A 38 -12.08 5.42 -18.47
CA SER A 38 -12.40 4.64 -17.28
C SER A 38 -11.35 3.55 -17.04
N PHE A 39 -10.96 3.41 -15.77
CA PHE A 39 -10.06 2.37 -15.31
C PHE A 39 -10.78 1.52 -14.27
N THR A 40 -10.78 0.21 -14.44
CA THR A 40 -11.17 -0.74 -13.38
C THR A 40 -9.92 -1.09 -12.59
N ILE A 41 -9.85 -0.60 -11.36
CA ILE A 41 -8.73 -0.85 -10.46
C ILE A 41 -9.02 -2.12 -9.66
N GLN A 42 -8.03 -2.99 -9.53
CA GLN A 42 -8.06 -4.20 -8.72
C GLN A 42 -6.91 -4.17 -7.72
N ALA A 43 -7.21 -4.11 -6.43
CA ALA A 43 -6.25 -4.12 -5.33
C ALA A 43 -6.21 -5.52 -4.72
N GLY A 44 -5.08 -6.23 -4.90
CA GLY A 44 -4.92 -7.62 -4.47
C GLY A 44 -5.71 -8.60 -5.33
N GLN A 45 -5.10 -9.73 -5.67
CA GLN A 45 -5.82 -10.84 -6.29
C GLN A 45 -6.44 -11.73 -5.22
N GLU A 46 -7.53 -12.44 -5.58
CA GLU A 46 -8.22 -13.32 -4.68
C GLU A 46 -7.31 -14.48 -4.21
N GLN A 47 -7.46 -14.81 -2.93
CA GLN A 47 -7.06 -16.06 -2.30
C GLN A 47 -5.71 -16.09 -1.56
N SER A 48 -5.60 -15.36 -0.45
CA SER A 48 -4.96 -16.00 0.69
C SER A 48 -5.73 -15.65 1.96
N ARG A 49 -6.09 -16.64 2.76
CA ARG A 49 -6.55 -16.45 4.15
C ARG A 49 -5.38 -16.16 5.09
N ALA A 50 -4.25 -15.78 4.53
CA ALA A 50 -3.07 -15.33 5.26
C ALA A 50 -3.10 -13.81 5.38
N ALA A 51 -2.39 -13.27 6.36
CA ALA A 51 -2.11 -11.85 6.49
C ALA A 51 -1.74 -11.23 5.13
N GLY A 52 -2.34 -10.09 4.76
CA GLY A 52 -2.08 -9.42 3.49
C GLY A 52 -3.01 -9.84 2.35
N ASP A 53 -4.28 -10.03 2.61
CA ASP A 53 -5.27 -10.38 1.58
C ASP A 53 -5.85 -9.17 0.83
N GLY A 54 -5.45 -7.94 1.20
CA GLY A 54 -5.93 -6.68 0.60
C GLY A 54 -7.34 -6.27 1.00
N ASN A 55 -8.02 -7.00 1.90
CA ASN A 55 -9.39 -6.69 2.29
C ASN A 55 -9.52 -5.40 3.11
N THR A 56 -8.43 -4.91 3.68
CA THR A 56 -8.41 -3.67 4.47
C THR A 56 -8.27 -2.42 3.63
N VAL A 57 -7.95 -2.55 2.34
CA VAL A 57 -7.75 -1.41 1.43
C VAL A 57 -9.10 -0.88 0.99
N ASP A 58 -9.37 0.40 1.22
CA ASP A 58 -10.68 1.03 1.01
C ASP A 58 -10.66 2.25 0.09
N GLN A 59 -9.47 2.74 -0.29
CA GLN A 59 -9.37 3.93 -1.12
C GLN A 59 -8.23 3.84 -2.14
N VAL A 60 -8.46 4.38 -3.35
CA VAL A 60 -7.43 4.57 -4.37
C VAL A 60 -7.22 6.05 -4.65
N HIS A 61 -5.97 6.46 -4.62
CA HIS A 61 -5.46 7.73 -5.11
C HIS A 61 -4.86 7.55 -6.50
N TYR A 62 -4.86 8.63 -7.28
CA TYR A 62 -4.21 8.62 -8.60
C TYR A 62 -3.61 9.97 -8.95
N GLU A 63 -2.60 9.93 -9.79
CA GLU A 63 -1.97 11.10 -10.39
C GLU A 63 -1.77 10.86 -11.89
N VAL A 64 -1.96 11.91 -12.68
CA VAL A 64 -1.78 11.90 -14.13
C VAL A 64 -0.72 12.92 -14.50
N TRP A 65 0.23 12.46 -15.26
CA TRP A 65 1.36 13.25 -15.75
C TRP A 65 1.32 13.31 -17.27
N ASP A 66 1.42 14.50 -17.84
CA ASP A 66 1.62 14.67 -19.28
C ASP A 66 3.04 14.20 -19.62
N LYS A 67 3.15 13.18 -20.45
CA LYS A 67 4.43 12.54 -20.75
C LYS A 67 5.35 13.43 -21.55
N SER A 68 4.82 14.30 -22.41
CA SER A 68 5.60 15.20 -23.26
C SER A 68 6.27 16.32 -22.48
N THR A 69 5.60 16.83 -21.45
CA THR A 69 6.07 17.94 -20.61
C THR A 69 6.65 17.49 -19.28
N GLY A 70 6.39 16.26 -18.84
CA GLY A 70 6.72 15.74 -17.52
C GLY A 70 5.95 16.43 -16.38
N LYS A 71 4.88 17.17 -16.67
CA LYS A 71 4.11 17.92 -15.66
C LYS A 71 2.96 17.10 -15.12
N LEU A 72 2.75 17.18 -13.81
CA LEU A 72 1.54 16.71 -13.15
C LEU A 72 0.35 17.52 -13.64
N VAL A 73 -0.67 16.86 -14.20
CA VAL A 73 -1.88 17.51 -14.72
C VAL A 73 -3.11 17.25 -13.85
N ILE A 74 -3.23 16.07 -13.23
CA ILE A 74 -4.33 15.74 -12.31
C ILE A 74 -3.73 15.05 -11.08
N SER A 75 -4.24 15.37 -9.89
CA SER A 75 -3.89 14.68 -8.65
C SER A 75 -5.08 14.57 -7.71
N SER A 76 -5.42 13.35 -7.32
CA SER A 76 -6.42 13.10 -6.29
C SER A 76 -5.88 13.30 -4.86
N VAL A 77 -4.58 13.46 -4.70
CA VAL A 77 -3.94 13.75 -3.41
C VAL A 77 -4.03 15.25 -3.09
N THR A 78 -3.63 16.08 -4.05
CA THR A 78 -3.60 17.54 -3.86
C THR A 78 -4.87 18.26 -4.34
N GLY A 79 -5.83 17.51 -4.92
CA GLY A 79 -7.04 18.08 -5.52
C GLY A 79 -6.79 18.83 -6.84
N LYS A 80 -5.60 18.67 -7.43
CA LYS A 80 -5.28 19.34 -8.69
C LYS A 80 -6.21 18.90 -9.81
N SER A 81 -6.78 19.87 -10.53
CA SER A 81 -7.76 19.67 -11.62
C SER A 81 -8.95 18.80 -11.17
N ASP A 82 -9.46 19.08 -9.98
CA ASP A 82 -10.60 18.40 -9.34
C ASP A 82 -10.42 16.88 -9.17
N GLY A 83 -9.18 16.40 -9.17
CA GLY A 83 -8.85 15.02 -8.84
C GLY A 83 -9.35 14.68 -7.44
N GLN A 84 -10.09 13.58 -7.31
CA GLN A 84 -10.61 13.07 -6.03
C GLN A 84 -10.26 11.60 -5.87
N PRO A 85 -9.93 11.17 -4.65
CA PRO A 85 -9.73 9.74 -4.38
C PRO A 85 -11.05 8.98 -4.58
N VAL A 86 -10.95 7.70 -4.88
CA VAL A 86 -12.11 6.84 -5.17
C VAL A 86 -12.13 5.68 -4.19
N GLY A 87 -13.32 5.43 -3.59
CA GLY A 87 -13.53 4.31 -2.68
C GLY A 87 -13.37 2.95 -3.38
N ILE A 88 -12.81 2.00 -2.67
CA ILE A 88 -12.67 0.59 -3.08
C ILE A 88 -13.73 -0.23 -2.36
N VAL A 89 -14.45 -1.05 -3.12
CA VAL A 89 -15.40 -2.03 -2.59
C VAL A 89 -15.06 -3.40 -3.20
N ASP A 90 -14.98 -4.43 -2.36
CA ASP A 90 -14.63 -5.79 -2.81
C ASP A 90 -13.36 -5.80 -3.67
N LYS A 91 -12.32 -5.11 -3.20
CA LYS A 91 -11.01 -4.96 -3.87
C LYS A 91 -11.04 -4.28 -5.23
N THR A 92 -12.17 -3.68 -5.62
CA THR A 92 -12.32 -3.03 -6.92
C THR A 92 -12.77 -1.58 -6.80
N ALA A 93 -12.34 -0.75 -7.75
CA ALA A 93 -12.82 0.61 -7.91
C ALA A 93 -12.90 0.97 -9.39
N THR A 94 -13.77 1.94 -9.74
CA THR A 94 -13.79 2.54 -11.08
C THR A 94 -13.32 3.98 -10.99
N VAL A 95 -12.17 4.26 -11.57
CA VAL A 95 -11.60 5.61 -11.67
C VAL A 95 -11.92 6.19 -13.04
N ASN A 96 -12.62 7.32 -13.07
CA ASN A 96 -12.97 8.05 -14.28
C ASN A 96 -12.14 9.32 -14.39
N ILE A 97 -11.42 9.50 -15.49
CA ILE A 97 -10.51 10.62 -15.69
C ILE A 97 -10.79 11.28 -17.04
N ARG A 98 -10.84 12.61 -17.05
CA ARG A 98 -10.99 13.38 -18.30
C ARG A 98 -9.61 13.69 -18.87
N LEU A 99 -9.29 13.16 -20.05
CA LEU A 99 -8.00 13.30 -20.72
C LEU A 99 -8.16 13.81 -22.16
N VAL A 100 -7.13 14.43 -22.71
CA VAL A 100 -7.12 14.96 -24.07
C VAL A 100 -6.67 13.86 -25.05
N LYS A 101 -7.44 13.65 -26.11
CA LYS A 101 -7.08 12.72 -27.20
C LYS A 101 -5.79 13.17 -27.89
N GLY A 102 -4.97 12.21 -28.28
CA GLY A 102 -3.72 12.47 -29.00
C GLY A 102 -2.52 12.75 -28.11
N LEU A 103 -2.73 12.94 -26.82
CA LEU A 103 -1.64 13.04 -25.83
C LEU A 103 -1.34 11.67 -25.22
N GLU A 104 -0.12 11.54 -24.74
CA GLU A 104 0.34 10.39 -23.96
C GLU A 104 0.49 10.78 -22.49
N TYR A 105 0.08 9.87 -21.62
CA TYR A 105 0.10 10.10 -20.19
C TYR A 105 0.84 8.99 -19.43
N GLU A 106 1.42 9.37 -18.31
CA GLU A 106 1.82 8.47 -17.27
C GLU A 106 0.80 8.59 -16.16
N ILE A 107 0.20 7.45 -15.75
CA ILE A 107 -0.85 7.43 -14.73
C ILE A 107 -0.38 6.54 -13.58
N VAL A 108 -0.33 7.11 -12.39
CA VAL A 108 0.07 6.45 -11.16
C VAL A 108 -1.16 6.16 -10.32
N PHE A 109 -1.30 4.94 -9.82
CA PHE A 109 -2.34 4.55 -8.87
C PHE A 109 -1.70 4.05 -7.58
N TRP A 110 -2.31 4.43 -6.46
CA TRP A 110 -1.96 3.98 -5.12
C TRP A 110 -3.22 3.69 -4.33
N ALA A 111 -3.32 2.49 -3.76
CA ALA A 111 -4.45 2.07 -2.94
C ALA A 111 -3.98 1.67 -1.54
N HIS A 112 -4.71 2.08 -0.51
CA HIS A 112 -4.42 1.78 0.89
C HIS A 112 -5.68 1.91 1.75
N ASN A 113 -5.57 1.60 3.04
CA ASN A 113 -6.60 1.92 4.02
C ASN A 113 -6.47 3.38 4.45
N GLU A 114 -7.47 4.22 4.19
CA GLU A 114 -7.40 5.67 4.40
C GLU A 114 -7.22 6.04 5.88
N GLN A 115 -7.93 5.38 6.77
CA GLN A 115 -7.93 5.73 8.19
C GLN A 115 -6.87 4.99 9.00
N GLY A 116 -6.60 3.75 8.65
CA GLY A 116 -5.68 2.87 9.39
C GLY A 116 -4.29 2.74 8.77
N THR A 117 -3.99 3.50 7.71
CA THR A 117 -2.72 3.38 6.98
C THR A 117 -1.50 3.73 7.82
N GLY A 118 -0.41 3.03 7.56
CA GLY A 118 0.94 3.36 8.04
C GLY A 118 1.67 4.42 7.21
N TYR A 119 1.01 5.01 6.20
CA TYR A 119 1.65 5.91 5.23
C TYR A 119 1.15 7.34 5.34
N LEU A 120 2.04 8.30 5.02
CA LEU A 120 1.74 9.71 4.80
C LEU A 120 1.85 10.02 3.31
N ILE A 121 0.80 10.64 2.75
CA ILE A 121 0.69 11.01 1.34
C ILE A 121 0.24 12.47 1.28
N GLU A 122 1.16 13.40 1.59
CA GLU A 122 0.80 14.83 1.72
C GLU A 122 1.06 15.61 0.44
N ASP A 123 2.18 15.32 -0.24
CA ASP A 123 2.69 16.11 -1.38
C ASP A 123 2.53 15.39 -2.72
N GLY A 124 1.81 14.27 -2.76
CA GLY A 124 1.62 13.46 -3.96
C GLY A 124 2.24 12.06 -3.87
N LEU A 125 2.07 11.30 -4.96
CA LEU A 125 2.45 9.89 -4.99
C LEU A 125 3.95 9.66 -5.27
N GLU A 126 4.73 10.72 -5.50
CA GLU A 126 6.19 10.61 -5.62
C GLU A 126 6.90 10.58 -4.25
N ASN A 127 6.19 10.89 -3.15
CA ASN A 127 6.77 10.96 -1.81
C ASN A 127 5.84 10.33 -0.75
N ILE A 128 5.66 9.02 -0.84
CA ILE A 128 4.89 8.26 0.14
C ILE A 128 5.83 7.83 1.27
N ARG A 129 5.56 8.29 2.49
CA ARG A 129 6.43 8.04 3.66
C ARG A 129 5.75 7.13 4.68
N LEU A 130 6.52 6.25 5.31
CA LEU A 130 6.05 5.57 6.52
C LEU A 130 5.89 6.58 7.65
N LYS A 131 4.80 6.49 8.40
CA LYS A 131 4.59 7.27 9.63
C LYS A 131 5.58 6.85 10.70
N ASP A 132 5.92 7.79 11.58
CA ASP A 132 6.67 7.46 12.79
C ASP A 132 5.84 6.54 13.71
N GLY A 133 6.51 5.64 14.41
CA GLY A 133 5.88 4.75 15.36
C GLY A 133 4.94 3.70 14.77
N VAL A 134 5.08 3.38 13.47
CA VAL A 134 4.36 2.24 12.87
C VAL A 134 4.69 0.96 13.63
N LYS A 135 3.65 0.16 13.86
CA LYS A 135 3.76 -1.13 14.55
C LYS A 135 3.70 -2.26 13.55
N ALA A 136 4.34 -3.36 13.90
CA ALA A 136 4.18 -4.60 13.16
C ALA A 136 2.76 -5.15 13.29
N ASN A 137 2.47 -6.17 12.51
CA ASN A 137 1.22 -6.93 12.59
C ASN A 137 -0.05 -6.08 12.37
N LYS A 138 0.01 -5.16 11.42
CA LYS A 138 -1.13 -4.32 11.04
C LYS A 138 -1.51 -4.55 9.59
N GLU A 139 -2.60 -5.30 9.37
CA GLU A 139 -3.18 -5.55 8.04
C GLU A 139 -3.60 -4.25 7.34
N THR A 140 -3.97 -3.22 8.11
CA THR A 140 -4.30 -1.90 7.58
C THR A 140 -3.11 -1.16 6.96
N TYR A 141 -1.89 -1.73 7.08
CA TYR A 141 -0.70 -1.21 6.38
C TYR A 141 -0.51 -1.84 5.00
N ASP A 142 -1.38 -2.75 4.59
CA ASP A 142 -1.38 -3.26 3.23
C ASP A 142 -1.65 -2.11 2.23
N ALA A 143 -0.90 -2.09 1.15
CA ALA A 143 -1.01 -1.06 0.13
C ALA A 143 -0.60 -1.61 -1.24
N PHE A 144 -1.13 -1.01 -2.29
CA PHE A 144 -0.89 -1.45 -3.66
C PHE A 144 -0.67 -0.27 -4.58
N TYR A 145 0.14 -0.45 -5.62
CA TYR A 145 0.38 0.58 -6.62
C TYR A 145 0.53 -0.01 -8.02
N GLN A 146 0.34 0.82 -9.02
CA GLN A 146 0.68 0.53 -10.40
C GLN A 146 0.90 1.82 -11.18
N VAL A 147 1.77 1.76 -12.19
CA VAL A 147 2.04 2.85 -13.12
C VAL A 147 1.73 2.40 -14.53
N LEU A 148 0.98 3.20 -15.25
CA LEU A 148 0.81 3.10 -16.69
C LEU A 148 1.72 4.14 -17.33
N THR A 149 2.85 3.71 -17.87
CA THR A 149 3.91 4.62 -18.36
C THR A 149 3.64 5.26 -19.72
N ASP A 150 2.77 4.63 -20.54
CA ASP A 150 2.56 5.00 -21.95
C ASP A 150 1.08 4.94 -22.30
N TYR A 151 0.22 5.56 -21.48
CA TYR A 151 -1.21 5.51 -21.70
C TYR A 151 -1.63 6.48 -22.82
N LYS A 152 -2.22 5.95 -23.88
CA LYS A 152 -2.89 6.70 -24.94
C LYS A 152 -4.40 6.65 -24.74
N VAL A 153 -5.04 7.80 -24.85
CA VAL A 153 -6.49 7.92 -24.66
C VAL A 153 -7.25 7.00 -25.61
N SER A 154 -8.08 6.14 -25.07
CA SER A 154 -8.91 5.19 -25.80
C SER A 154 -10.31 5.08 -25.20
N ASN A 155 -11.28 4.58 -25.99
CA ASN A 155 -12.66 4.34 -25.53
C ASN A 155 -12.82 3.03 -24.74
N VAL A 156 -11.75 2.26 -24.60
CA VAL A 156 -11.79 0.95 -23.93
C VAL A 156 -11.53 1.15 -22.44
N VAL A 157 -12.41 0.60 -21.61
CA VAL A 157 -12.15 0.49 -20.16
C VAL A 157 -10.94 -0.39 -19.96
N LYS A 158 -9.94 0.11 -19.21
CA LYS A 158 -8.71 -0.62 -18.94
C LYS A 158 -8.73 -1.16 -17.52
N THR A 159 -8.53 -2.46 -17.37
CA THR A 159 -8.27 -3.07 -16.07
C THR A 159 -6.81 -2.82 -15.66
N VAL A 160 -6.61 -2.37 -14.41
CA VAL A 160 -5.31 -2.09 -13.80
C VAL A 160 -5.21 -2.91 -12.52
N VAL A 161 -4.35 -3.92 -12.54
CA VAL A 161 -4.07 -4.74 -11.36
C VAL A 161 -2.92 -4.09 -10.60
N LEU A 162 -3.18 -3.74 -9.36
CA LEU A 162 -2.19 -3.14 -8.48
C LEU A 162 -1.34 -4.21 -7.79
N LYS A 163 -0.08 -3.89 -7.50
CA LYS A 163 0.90 -4.77 -6.84
C LYS A 163 1.43 -4.13 -5.57
N ARG A 164 1.87 -4.95 -4.62
CA ARG A 164 2.44 -4.46 -3.36
C ARG A 164 3.80 -3.78 -3.56
N PRO A 165 4.04 -2.62 -2.90
CA PRO A 165 5.34 -1.94 -2.94
C PRO A 165 6.35 -2.54 -1.95
N PHE A 166 5.99 -3.56 -1.19
CA PHE A 166 6.77 -4.10 -0.08
C PHE A 166 6.98 -5.62 -0.17
N GLY A 167 7.96 -6.11 0.58
CA GLY A 167 8.10 -7.50 0.98
C GLY A 167 7.48 -7.75 2.34
N GLN A 168 7.02 -8.96 2.60
CA GLN A 168 6.51 -9.39 3.89
C GLN A 168 7.55 -10.21 4.64
N LEU A 169 7.74 -9.90 5.91
CA LEU A 169 8.51 -10.72 6.85
C LEU A 169 7.53 -11.40 7.81
N ASN A 170 7.60 -12.71 7.89
CA ASN A 170 6.91 -13.50 8.91
C ASN A 170 7.94 -14.12 9.85
N VAL A 171 7.65 -14.09 11.13
CA VAL A 171 8.41 -14.77 12.17
C VAL A 171 7.49 -15.76 12.86
N GLY A 172 7.86 -17.02 12.92
CA GLY A 172 7.00 -18.03 13.48
C GLY A 172 7.74 -19.18 14.15
N THR A 173 7.14 -19.71 15.20
CA THR A 173 7.68 -20.86 15.90
C THR A 173 6.90 -22.13 15.60
N SER A 174 7.58 -23.29 15.66
CA SER A 174 6.94 -24.59 15.45
C SER A 174 5.93 -24.88 16.57
N SER A 175 4.91 -25.69 16.26
CA SER A 175 3.91 -26.08 17.26
C SER A 175 4.54 -26.89 18.41
N GLU A 176 5.60 -27.63 18.14
CA GLU A 176 6.34 -28.36 19.17
C GLU A 176 7.09 -27.42 20.12
N ASP A 177 7.77 -26.42 19.59
CA ASP A 177 8.49 -25.41 20.38
C ASP A 177 7.52 -24.54 21.20
N TRP A 178 6.38 -24.18 20.58
CA TRP A 178 5.28 -23.51 21.27
C TRP A 178 4.80 -24.29 22.50
N GLN A 179 4.57 -25.60 22.34
CA GLN A 179 4.14 -26.45 23.44
C GLN A 179 5.24 -26.64 24.52
N LYS A 180 6.52 -26.69 24.12
CA LYS A 180 7.65 -26.72 25.06
C LYS A 180 7.69 -25.45 25.92
N ALA A 181 7.50 -24.28 25.32
CA ALA A 181 7.45 -23.01 26.05
C ALA A 181 6.32 -23.00 27.09
N ILE A 182 5.11 -23.43 26.71
CA ILE A 182 3.98 -23.55 27.64
C ILE A 182 4.33 -24.49 28.81
N ASN A 183 4.95 -25.63 28.54
CA ASN A 183 5.32 -26.62 29.59
C ASN A 183 6.42 -26.08 30.53
N LEU A 184 7.15 -25.05 30.10
CA LEU A 184 8.15 -24.35 30.92
C LEU A 184 7.59 -23.10 31.61
N ASP A 185 6.29 -22.89 31.57
CA ASP A 185 5.59 -21.72 32.13
C ASP A 185 6.12 -20.40 31.54
N VAL A 186 6.41 -20.40 30.23
CA VAL A 186 6.83 -19.24 29.46
C VAL A 186 5.63 -18.74 28.66
N GLU A 187 5.23 -17.51 28.94
CA GLU A 187 4.16 -16.80 28.22
C GLU A 187 4.78 -15.65 27.43
N ILE A 188 4.82 -15.80 26.10
CA ILE A 188 5.34 -14.74 25.23
C ILE A 188 4.24 -13.72 24.99
N ASP A 189 4.45 -12.50 25.48
CA ASP A 189 3.50 -11.39 25.35
C ASP A 189 3.97 -10.33 24.34
N ARG A 190 5.25 -10.30 24.01
CA ARG A 190 5.81 -9.29 23.11
C ARG A 190 6.98 -9.83 22.31
N SER A 191 7.09 -9.35 21.07
CA SER A 191 8.28 -9.52 20.24
C SER A 191 8.69 -8.18 19.63
N THR A 192 10.00 -7.96 19.61
CA THR A 192 10.61 -6.78 18.98
C THR A 192 11.49 -7.22 17.85
N ILE A 193 11.25 -6.66 16.65
CA ILE A 193 12.09 -6.89 15.48
C ILE A 193 12.84 -5.60 15.16
N SER A 194 14.16 -5.66 15.26
CA SER A 194 15.07 -4.58 14.87
C SER A 194 15.71 -4.91 13.53
N VAL A 195 15.58 -4.03 12.56
CA VAL A 195 16.05 -4.23 11.18
C VAL A 195 16.95 -3.08 10.80
N THR A 196 18.11 -3.38 10.21
CA THR A 196 19.01 -2.35 9.70
C THR A 196 18.61 -1.88 8.31
N GLN A 197 18.80 -0.59 8.04
CA GLN A 197 18.68 0.01 6.71
C GLN A 197 17.31 -0.14 6.04
N VAL A 198 16.25 -0.06 6.79
CA VAL A 198 14.87 -0.11 6.26
C VAL A 198 14.58 1.14 5.44
N ALA A 199 13.96 0.96 4.27
CA ALA A 199 13.42 2.07 3.49
C ALA A 199 12.13 2.58 4.13
N ASN A 200 11.97 3.91 4.20
CA ASN A 200 10.78 4.55 4.74
C ASN A 200 10.11 5.55 3.79
N VAL A 201 10.62 5.64 2.57
CA VAL A 201 10.05 6.46 1.49
C VAL A 201 9.86 5.61 0.24
N PHE A 202 8.72 5.77 -0.40
CA PHE A 202 8.38 5.15 -1.66
C PHE A 202 7.93 6.20 -2.68
N ASN A 203 8.51 6.17 -3.88
CA ASN A 203 8.05 6.93 -5.02
C ASN A 203 7.22 6.01 -5.91
N ALA A 204 5.88 6.16 -5.88
CA ALA A 204 5.00 5.28 -6.62
C ALA A 204 5.10 5.47 -8.14
N ARG A 205 5.54 6.63 -8.62
CA ARG A 205 5.72 6.90 -10.04
C ARG A 205 6.90 6.14 -10.63
N THR A 206 8.03 6.09 -9.90
CA THR A 206 9.25 5.41 -10.37
C THR A 206 9.40 4.00 -9.80
N GLY A 207 8.59 3.63 -8.83
CA GLY A 207 8.70 2.39 -8.08
C GLY A 207 9.96 2.30 -7.20
N LYS A 208 10.66 3.41 -6.96
CA LYS A 208 11.89 3.43 -6.16
C LYS A 208 11.62 3.63 -4.68
N ILE A 209 12.45 3.01 -3.88
CA ILE A 209 12.51 3.22 -2.44
C ILE A 209 13.68 4.12 -2.05
N ALA A 210 13.52 4.82 -0.93
CA ALA A 210 14.58 5.61 -0.32
C ALA A 210 14.55 5.45 1.19
N ARG A 211 15.65 5.82 1.84
CA ARG A 211 15.74 5.89 3.29
C ARG A 211 15.97 7.34 3.70
N GLN A 212 15.04 7.85 4.47
CA GLN A 212 15.14 9.12 5.15
C GLN A 212 14.92 8.83 6.64
N ASP A 213 15.93 8.97 7.48
CA ASP A 213 15.89 8.69 8.94
C ASP A 213 15.40 7.28 9.31
N GLY A 214 15.86 6.28 8.62
CA GLY A 214 15.43 4.89 8.57
C GLY A 214 14.76 4.30 9.83
N LEU A 215 13.58 3.73 9.66
CA LEU A 215 12.92 2.91 10.66
C LEU A 215 13.75 1.64 10.91
N THR A 216 14.27 1.49 12.15
CA THR A 216 15.19 0.39 12.48
C THR A 216 14.60 -0.64 13.43
N GLN A 217 13.48 -0.32 14.09
CA GLN A 217 12.88 -1.20 15.09
C GLN A 217 11.35 -1.17 15.01
N LEU A 218 10.75 -2.36 15.06
CA LEU A 218 9.31 -2.57 15.14
C LEU A 218 8.98 -3.40 16.37
N THR A 219 7.90 -3.03 17.07
CA THR A 219 7.41 -3.73 18.25
C THR A 219 5.94 -4.08 18.06
N PHE A 220 5.52 -5.26 18.49
CA PHE A 220 4.13 -5.70 18.44
C PHE A 220 3.80 -6.61 19.62
N ASP A 221 2.52 -6.66 19.96
CA ASP A 221 1.99 -7.55 20.98
C ASP A 221 1.63 -8.91 20.36
N LEU A 222 2.08 -9.96 20.97
CA LEU A 222 1.85 -11.33 20.45
C LEU A 222 0.43 -11.82 20.69
N GLU A 223 -0.29 -11.28 21.67
CA GLU A 223 -1.69 -11.68 21.94
C GLU A 223 -2.63 -11.53 20.72
N ASP A 224 -2.42 -10.51 19.91
CA ASP A 224 -3.21 -10.28 18.70
C ASP A 224 -2.91 -11.30 17.58
N VAL A 225 -1.78 -12.00 17.66
CA VAL A 225 -1.26 -12.89 16.60
C VAL A 225 -1.28 -14.36 17.02
N LEU A 226 -1.19 -14.65 18.32
CA LEU A 226 -1.07 -16.02 18.86
C LEU A 226 -2.22 -16.96 18.53
N LYS A 227 -3.36 -16.44 18.14
CA LYS A 227 -4.53 -17.23 17.75
C LYS A 227 -4.44 -17.75 16.32
N GLU A 228 -3.49 -17.29 15.55
CA GLU A 228 -3.34 -17.60 14.15
C GLU A 228 -2.03 -18.33 13.87
N THR A 229 -2.09 -19.21 12.90
CA THR A 229 -0.92 -19.87 12.33
C THR A 229 -0.82 -19.51 10.84
N PHE A 230 0.41 -19.43 10.35
CA PHE A 230 0.68 -19.39 8.93
C PHE A 230 1.37 -20.68 8.49
N LYS A 231 1.31 -21.00 7.22
CA LYS A 231 1.92 -22.19 6.68
C LYS A 231 3.14 -21.81 5.82
N VAL A 232 4.20 -22.59 5.97
CA VAL A 232 5.37 -22.55 5.08
C VAL A 232 5.60 -23.98 4.61
N GLU A 233 5.61 -24.20 3.31
CA GLU A 233 5.75 -25.54 2.71
C GLU A 233 4.76 -26.58 3.32
N GLY A 234 3.53 -26.12 3.58
CA GLY A 234 2.46 -26.95 4.17
C GLY A 234 2.52 -27.15 5.69
N THR A 235 3.62 -26.75 6.35
CA THR A 235 3.80 -26.89 7.79
C THR A 235 3.29 -25.64 8.52
N PRO A 236 2.41 -25.78 9.56
CA PRO A 236 1.91 -24.65 10.34
C PRO A 236 2.93 -24.15 11.35
N TYR A 237 3.01 -22.82 11.51
CA TYR A 237 3.83 -22.11 12.49
C TYR A 237 2.98 -21.09 13.23
N HIS A 238 3.18 -20.93 14.54
CA HIS A 238 2.55 -19.88 15.34
C HIS A 238 3.24 -18.54 15.07
N TYR A 239 2.46 -17.51 14.78
CA TYR A 239 3.01 -16.18 14.57
C TYR A 239 3.71 -15.64 15.81
N LEU A 240 4.93 -15.14 15.64
CA LEU A 240 5.66 -14.30 16.57
C LEU A 240 5.82 -12.87 16.02
N GLY A 241 5.46 -12.64 14.78
CA GLY A 241 5.41 -11.34 14.18
C GLY A 241 5.24 -11.35 12.66
N MET A 242 4.67 -10.27 12.14
CA MET A 242 4.53 -10.01 10.73
C MET A 242 4.75 -8.52 10.45
N ASN A 243 5.56 -8.20 9.46
CA ASN A 243 5.87 -6.84 9.03
C ASN A 243 5.87 -6.70 7.52
N TYR A 244 5.46 -5.51 7.06
CA TYR A 244 5.67 -5.06 5.71
C TYR A 244 6.87 -4.11 5.64
N PHE A 245 7.78 -4.34 4.70
CA PHE A 245 8.94 -3.49 4.45
C PHE A 245 8.90 -2.97 3.02
N LEU A 246 8.92 -1.65 2.84
CA LEU A 246 9.14 -1.08 1.51
C LEU A 246 10.41 -1.69 0.91
N ALA A 247 10.28 -2.33 -0.24
CA ALA A 247 11.33 -3.14 -0.82
C ALA A 247 11.53 -2.84 -2.30
N ASP A 248 12.73 -3.12 -2.80
CA ASP A 248 13.03 -3.05 -4.23
C ASP A 248 12.56 -4.31 -4.95
N THR A 249 12.48 -4.25 -6.27
CA THR A 249 12.28 -5.42 -7.13
C THR A 249 13.44 -6.41 -7.04
N GLU A 250 14.64 -5.89 -6.82
CA GLU A 250 15.82 -6.69 -6.54
C GLU A 250 15.90 -7.06 -5.06
N LYS A 251 16.38 -8.25 -4.79
CA LYS A 251 16.58 -8.75 -3.43
C LYS A 251 17.63 -7.92 -2.70
N THR A 252 17.28 -7.39 -1.54
CA THR A 252 18.19 -6.72 -0.59
C THR A 252 18.42 -7.59 0.63
N LEU A 253 19.57 -7.44 1.30
CA LEU A 253 19.93 -8.21 2.48
C LEU A 253 19.97 -7.28 3.72
N HIS A 254 19.34 -7.73 4.80
CA HIS A 254 19.20 -6.98 6.03
C HIS A 254 19.64 -7.81 7.23
N ASP A 255 20.23 -7.15 8.23
CA ASP A 255 20.49 -7.78 9.53
C ASP A 255 19.30 -7.54 10.45
N LEU A 256 18.80 -8.60 11.05
CA LEU A 256 17.68 -8.60 11.98
C LEU A 256 18.13 -8.99 13.38
N THR A 257 17.51 -8.36 14.37
CA THR A 257 17.52 -8.84 15.75
C THR A 257 16.08 -9.01 16.22
N ILE A 258 15.71 -10.22 16.62
CA ILE A 258 14.40 -10.55 17.15
C ILE A 258 14.55 -10.80 18.64
N THR A 259 13.82 -10.05 19.47
CA THR A 259 13.79 -10.24 20.92
C THR A 259 12.39 -10.64 21.35
N LEU A 260 12.27 -11.76 22.03
CA LEU A 260 11.03 -12.32 22.55
C LEU A 260 10.97 -12.12 24.07
N ASN A 261 9.84 -11.64 24.55
CA ASN A 261 9.67 -11.26 25.95
C ASN A 261 8.46 -11.95 26.59
N ASP A 262 8.59 -12.19 27.89
CA ASP A 262 7.54 -12.52 28.85
C ASP A 262 7.57 -11.39 29.91
N GLY A 263 6.65 -10.44 29.80
CA GLY A 263 6.73 -9.18 30.54
C GLY A 263 8.03 -8.44 30.27
N ASP A 264 8.75 -8.13 31.33
CA ASP A 264 10.07 -7.48 31.27
C ASP A 264 11.22 -8.46 31.05
N LYS A 265 10.96 -9.76 31.13
CA LYS A 265 11.96 -10.82 30.99
C LYS A 265 12.20 -11.13 29.53
N VAL A 266 13.44 -11.01 29.08
CA VAL A 266 13.87 -11.49 27.76
C VAL A 266 13.96 -13.02 27.79
N ILE A 267 13.16 -13.68 26.99
CA ILE A 267 13.15 -15.14 26.85
C ILE A 267 14.20 -15.58 25.83
N ASN A 268 14.20 -14.95 24.67
CA ASN A 268 15.21 -15.26 23.64
C ASN A 268 15.57 -14.01 22.83
N THR A 269 16.78 -14.01 22.29
CA THR A 269 17.24 -13.00 21.33
C THR A 269 17.96 -13.73 20.19
N LEU A 270 17.45 -13.54 18.98
CA LEU A 270 17.98 -14.13 17.76
C LEU A 270 18.59 -13.02 16.90
N ARG A 271 19.81 -13.25 16.42
CA ARG A 271 20.45 -12.38 15.44
C ARG A 271 20.58 -13.12 14.11
N ILE A 272 19.95 -12.58 13.08
CA ILE A 272 19.88 -13.19 11.77
C ILE A 272 20.50 -12.23 10.77
N ILE A 273 21.59 -12.61 10.19
CA ILE A 273 22.33 -11.79 9.23
C ILE A 273 21.90 -12.13 7.79
N ASN A 274 22.02 -11.16 6.89
CA ASN A 274 21.74 -11.33 5.47
C ASN A 274 20.33 -11.86 5.18
N THR A 275 19.34 -11.43 5.94
CA THR A 275 17.94 -11.78 5.68
C THR A 275 17.47 -11.14 4.39
N PRO A 276 17.04 -11.93 3.40
CA PRO A 276 16.60 -11.41 2.12
C PRO A 276 15.22 -10.77 2.23
N ILE A 277 15.07 -9.56 1.72
CA ILE A 277 13.79 -8.86 1.55
C ILE A 277 13.69 -8.43 0.08
N GLN A 278 12.53 -8.70 -0.53
CA GLN A 278 12.25 -8.38 -1.92
C GLN A 278 10.79 -7.99 -2.08
N ARG A 279 10.52 -7.05 -2.99
CA ARG A 279 9.15 -6.62 -3.28
C ARG A 279 8.31 -7.77 -3.79
N ASN A 280 7.08 -7.88 -3.25
CA ASN A 280 6.11 -8.92 -3.57
C ASN A 280 6.57 -10.35 -3.24
N TRP A 281 7.49 -10.49 -2.26
CA TRP A 281 7.94 -11.79 -1.76
C TRP A 281 7.72 -11.89 -0.25
N ARG A 282 7.52 -13.13 0.24
CA ARG A 282 7.51 -13.45 1.67
C ARG A 282 8.86 -13.97 2.11
N THR A 283 9.37 -13.44 3.20
CA THR A 283 10.52 -13.97 3.92
C THR A 283 10.03 -14.53 5.23
N ASN A 284 10.17 -15.82 5.43
CA ASN A 284 9.70 -16.53 6.62
C ASN A 284 10.91 -16.96 7.46
N ILE A 285 10.96 -16.50 8.70
CA ILE A 285 11.91 -16.95 9.73
C ILE A 285 11.16 -17.92 10.62
N ILE A 286 11.48 -19.19 10.53
CA ILE A 286 10.71 -20.28 11.15
C ILE A 286 11.61 -21.29 11.83
N GLY A 287 11.15 -21.86 12.92
CA GLY A 287 11.88 -22.89 13.68
C GLY A 287 11.48 -22.95 15.14
N ASP A 288 12.40 -23.34 16.00
CA ASP A 288 12.21 -23.42 17.45
C ASP A 288 12.70 -22.12 18.14
N LEU A 289 12.01 -21.00 17.85
CA LEU A 289 12.49 -19.66 18.19
C LEU A 289 12.35 -19.32 19.68
N LEU A 290 11.53 -20.05 20.43
CA LEU A 290 11.29 -19.81 21.85
C LEU A 290 12.34 -20.49 22.73
N THR A 291 12.72 -21.72 22.38
CA THR A 291 13.60 -22.54 23.22
C THR A 291 15.01 -22.75 22.65
N SER A 292 15.26 -22.36 21.40
CA SER A 292 16.56 -22.49 20.73
C SER A 292 17.04 -21.15 20.17
N LYS A 293 18.36 -20.97 20.12
CA LYS A 293 19.01 -19.81 19.45
C LYS A 293 19.49 -20.12 18.03
N GLU A 294 19.54 -21.38 17.66
CA GLU A 294 20.20 -21.86 16.44
C GLU A 294 19.29 -22.70 15.54
N ASN A 295 18.18 -23.21 16.09
CA ASN A 295 17.27 -24.09 15.34
C ASN A 295 16.20 -23.29 14.61
N PHE A 296 16.64 -22.54 13.60
CA PHE A 296 15.75 -21.81 12.70
C PHE A 296 16.25 -21.86 11.26
N ARG A 297 15.36 -21.57 10.33
CA ARG A 297 15.69 -21.39 8.90
C ARG A 297 14.97 -20.17 8.34
N VAL A 298 15.53 -19.62 7.26
CA VAL A 298 14.94 -18.55 6.48
C VAL A 298 14.45 -19.15 5.16
N VAL A 299 13.15 -19.04 4.91
CA VAL A 299 12.50 -19.53 3.68
C VAL A 299 11.91 -18.33 2.94
N VAL A 300 12.24 -18.22 1.66
CA VAL A 300 11.76 -17.14 0.80
C VAL A 300 10.80 -17.72 -0.23
N GLU A 301 9.56 -17.21 -0.21
CA GLU A 301 8.50 -17.65 -1.11
C GLU A 301 8.16 -16.52 -2.10
N PRO A 302 8.04 -16.82 -3.41
CA PRO A 302 7.66 -15.83 -4.40
C PRO A 302 6.19 -15.41 -4.21
N GLY A 303 5.94 -14.12 -4.37
CA GLY A 303 4.64 -13.51 -4.54
C GLY A 303 3.61 -13.76 -3.44
N PHE A 304 3.02 -12.74 -2.86
CA PHE A 304 1.81 -12.89 -2.05
C PHE A 304 0.61 -13.32 -2.90
N GLU A 305 0.71 -13.06 -4.21
CA GLU A 305 -0.38 -13.13 -5.18
C GLU A 305 -0.39 -14.44 -5.96
N ASP A 306 0.72 -15.19 -5.96
CA ASP A 306 0.92 -16.34 -6.86
C ASP A 306 0.77 -17.72 -6.19
N ASP A 307 0.28 -17.81 -4.96
CA ASP A 307 0.19 -19.09 -4.24
C ASP A 307 -0.82 -20.09 -4.82
N TYR A 308 -1.51 -19.81 -5.94
CA TYR A 308 -2.38 -20.79 -6.59
C TYR A 308 -2.52 -20.59 -8.10
N ASN A 309 -1.46 -20.91 -8.84
CA ASN A 309 -1.61 -21.42 -10.20
C ASN A 309 -1.12 -22.88 -10.27
N GLU A 310 -1.59 -23.74 -9.40
CA GLU A 310 -1.65 -25.16 -9.69
C GLU A 310 -2.94 -25.44 -10.46
N ASN A 311 -2.81 -25.44 -11.78
CA ASN A 311 -3.81 -26.03 -12.66
C ASN A 311 -3.98 -27.51 -12.30
N PHE A 312 -5.14 -27.87 -11.79
CA PHE A 312 -5.66 -29.24 -11.77
C PHE A 312 -6.51 -29.48 -13.00
#